data_010fc6fccef3ad015f439a042be723c6
#
_entry.id   010fc6fccef3ad015f439a042be723c6
#
_cell.length_a   1.000
_cell.length_b   1.000
_cell.length_c   1.000
_cell.angle_alpha   90.00
_cell.angle_beta   90.00
_cell.angle_gamma   90.00
#
_symmetry.space_group_name_H-M   'P 1'
#
loop_
_entity.id
_entity.type
_entity.pdbx_description
1 polymer ?
#
loop_
_entity_poly.entity_id
_entity_poly.type
_entity_poly.pdbx_seq_one_letter_code
_entity_poly.pdbx_strand_id
1 'polypeptide(L)'
;MKFSLSWLKEHLDTDADMQAVADCLNRIGLEVEGIENPAEKLSAFRIAKVLSAAPHPQADKLQVLSVDAGGEPLQVVCGAPNARAGMLGVFGPAGAVVP
;
A
#
# COMPACT_ATOMS: atom_id res chain seq x y z
N MET A 1 -10.38 -20.78 -13.85
CA MET A 1 -10.76 -20.81 -12.41
C MET A 1 -9.83 -19.87 -11.66
N LYS A 2 -10.36 -19.14 -10.73
CA LYS A 2 -9.61 -18.14 -9.96
C LYS A 2 -9.97 -18.25 -8.48
N PHE A 3 -8.97 -18.20 -7.60
CA PHE A 3 -9.21 -18.22 -6.15
C PHE A 3 -8.12 -17.42 -5.43
N SER A 4 -8.40 -17.02 -4.19
CA SER A 4 -7.46 -16.28 -3.38
C SER A 4 -6.69 -17.20 -2.42
N LEU A 5 -5.49 -16.79 -2.02
CA LEU A 5 -4.71 -17.50 -1.01
C LEU A 5 -5.43 -17.55 0.34
N SER A 6 -6.09 -16.47 0.72
CA SER A 6 -6.86 -16.44 1.97
C SER A 6 -8.01 -17.44 1.97
N TRP A 7 -8.69 -17.60 0.85
CA TRP A 7 -9.74 -18.60 0.71
C TRP A 7 -9.18 -20.02 0.80
N LEU A 8 -8.07 -20.28 0.11
CA LEU A 8 -7.40 -21.57 0.20
C LEU A 8 -7.05 -21.93 1.66
N LYS A 9 -6.55 -20.97 2.43
CA LYS A 9 -6.15 -21.17 3.84
C LYS A 9 -7.32 -21.47 4.77
N GLU A 10 -8.55 -21.19 4.37
CA GLU A 10 -9.75 -21.63 5.10
C GLU A 10 -9.95 -23.13 5.04
N HIS A 11 -9.43 -23.78 4.02
CA HIS A 11 -9.59 -25.22 3.77
C HIS A 11 -8.31 -26.03 3.97
N LEU A 12 -7.18 -25.36 4.06
CA LEU A 12 -5.86 -25.98 4.19
C LEU A 12 -5.03 -25.25 5.24
N ASP A 13 -4.67 -25.93 6.30
CA ASP A 13 -3.81 -25.38 7.33
C ASP A 13 -2.36 -25.34 6.84
N THR A 14 -1.90 -24.16 6.43
CA THR A 14 -0.55 -23.96 5.90
C THR A 14 -0.11 -22.50 6.09
N ASP A 15 1.17 -22.30 6.33
CA ASP A 15 1.84 -20.97 6.33
C ASP A 15 2.59 -20.71 5.01
N ALA A 16 2.43 -21.55 4.00
CA ALA A 16 3.03 -21.34 2.69
C ALA A 16 2.59 -20.01 2.08
N ASP A 17 3.54 -19.31 1.45
CA ASP A 17 3.23 -18.08 0.74
C ASP A 17 2.65 -18.37 -0.66
N MET A 18 2.27 -17.32 -1.36
CA MET A 18 1.66 -17.42 -2.69
C MET A 18 2.58 -18.13 -3.68
N GLN A 19 3.88 -17.84 -3.66
CA GLN A 19 4.84 -18.44 -4.58
C GLN A 19 5.00 -19.95 -4.33
N ALA A 20 5.06 -20.36 -3.05
CA ALA A 20 5.15 -21.77 -2.68
C ALA A 20 3.92 -22.56 -3.12
N VAL A 21 2.74 -21.97 -2.97
CA VAL A 21 1.48 -22.58 -3.43
C VAL A 21 1.46 -22.71 -4.95
N ALA A 22 1.85 -21.66 -5.68
CA ALA A 22 1.89 -21.68 -7.14
C ALA A 22 2.87 -22.73 -7.66
N ASP A 23 4.04 -22.82 -7.07
CA ASP A 23 5.06 -23.82 -7.46
C ASP A 23 4.56 -25.24 -7.21
N CYS A 24 3.88 -25.48 -6.10
CA CYS A 24 3.29 -26.77 -5.77
C CYS A 24 2.20 -27.15 -6.77
N LEU A 25 1.31 -26.23 -7.11
CA LEU A 25 0.24 -26.48 -8.09
C LEU A 25 0.82 -26.86 -9.46
N ASN A 26 1.82 -26.14 -9.93
CA ASN A 26 2.49 -26.46 -11.20
C ASN A 26 3.15 -27.84 -11.13
N ARG A 27 3.78 -28.19 -10.02
CA ARG A 27 4.48 -29.45 -9.82
C ARG A 27 3.54 -30.66 -9.87
N ILE A 28 2.33 -30.51 -9.35
CA ILE A 28 1.34 -31.61 -9.35
C ILE A 28 0.47 -31.63 -10.61
N GLY A 29 0.77 -30.79 -11.59
CA GLY A 29 0.12 -30.81 -12.90
C GLY A 29 -1.05 -29.84 -13.06
N LEU A 30 -1.31 -28.96 -12.09
CA LEU A 30 -2.34 -27.94 -12.16
C LEU A 30 -1.69 -26.61 -12.57
N GLU A 31 -1.76 -26.29 -13.87
CA GLU A 31 -1.10 -25.11 -14.41
C GLU A 31 -1.65 -23.82 -13.83
N VAL A 32 -0.73 -22.99 -13.31
CA VAL A 32 -1.04 -21.63 -12.85
C VAL A 32 -0.82 -20.67 -14.02
N GLU A 33 -1.91 -20.07 -14.52
CA GLU A 33 -1.86 -19.16 -15.67
C GLU A 33 -1.37 -17.78 -15.30
N GLY A 34 -1.62 -17.34 -14.05
CA GLY A 34 -1.20 -16.04 -13.59
C GLY A 34 -1.40 -15.87 -12.09
N ILE A 35 -0.67 -14.92 -11.53
CA ILE A 35 -0.76 -14.53 -10.11
C ILE A 35 -1.02 -13.04 -10.06
N GLU A 36 -2.05 -12.63 -9.32
CA GLU A 36 -2.33 -11.23 -9.04
C GLU A 36 -2.02 -10.94 -7.58
N ASN A 37 -1.09 -10.04 -7.34
CA ASN A 37 -0.74 -9.58 -6.01
C ASN A 37 -0.83 -8.06 -5.95
N PRO A 38 -1.98 -7.50 -5.50
CA PRO A 38 -2.15 -6.04 -5.41
C PRO A 38 -1.12 -5.37 -4.50
N ALA A 39 -0.59 -6.09 -3.52
CA ALA A 39 0.41 -5.54 -2.60
C ALA A 39 1.72 -5.16 -3.32
N GLU A 40 2.07 -5.79 -4.42
CA GLU A 40 3.27 -5.43 -5.19
C GLU A 40 3.19 -4.01 -5.74
N LYS A 41 2.00 -3.60 -6.20
CA LYS A 41 1.77 -2.24 -6.70
C LYS A 41 1.80 -1.18 -5.60
N LEU A 42 1.57 -1.60 -4.37
CA LEU A 42 1.51 -0.72 -3.20
C LEU A 42 2.77 -0.81 -2.33
N SER A 43 3.79 -1.56 -2.75
CA SER A 43 4.99 -1.80 -1.94
C SER A 43 5.79 -0.53 -1.61
N ALA A 44 5.70 0.51 -2.47
CA ALA A 44 6.37 1.78 -2.25
C ALA A 44 5.61 2.70 -1.27
N PHE A 45 4.35 2.38 -0.97
CA PHE A 45 3.51 3.20 -0.10
C PHE A 45 3.64 2.75 1.36
N ARG A 46 3.50 3.71 2.27
CA ARG A 46 3.58 3.47 3.71
C ARG A 46 2.47 4.22 4.43
N ILE A 47 2.11 3.73 5.59
CA ILE A 47 1.26 4.49 6.50
C ILE A 47 2.13 5.54 7.17
N ALA A 48 1.73 6.79 7.09
CA ALA A 48 2.44 7.92 7.67
C ALA A 48 1.51 8.70 8.59
N LYS A 49 2.09 9.28 9.64
CA LYS A 49 1.36 10.15 10.56
C LYS A 49 1.54 11.59 10.13
N VAL A 50 0.45 12.34 10.04
CA VAL A 50 0.49 13.77 9.79
C VAL A 50 0.81 14.48 11.11
N LEU A 51 1.96 15.12 11.18
CA LEU A 51 2.42 15.83 12.36
C LEU A 51 1.82 17.22 12.46
N SER A 52 1.72 17.90 11.31
CA SER A 52 1.11 19.24 11.23
C SER A 52 0.48 19.45 9.86
N ALA A 53 -0.50 20.33 9.81
CA ALA A 53 -1.17 20.75 8.58
C ALA A 53 -1.37 22.26 8.61
N ALA A 54 -0.99 22.91 7.51
CA ALA A 54 -1.13 24.37 7.37
C ALA A 54 -1.60 24.70 5.95
N PRO A 55 -2.36 25.77 5.75
CA PRO A 55 -2.73 26.22 4.40
C PRO A 55 -1.49 26.53 3.58
N HIS A 56 -1.54 26.18 2.29
CA HIS A 56 -0.47 26.53 1.37
C HIS A 56 -0.48 28.03 1.11
N PRO A 57 0.67 28.73 1.19
CA PRO A 57 0.69 30.18 1.07
C PRO A 57 0.32 30.72 -0.30
N GLN A 58 0.38 29.90 -1.34
CA GLN A 58 0.13 30.31 -2.73
C GLN A 58 -1.04 29.57 -3.39
N ALA A 59 -1.74 28.67 -2.67
CA ALA A 59 -2.83 27.89 -3.23
C ALA A 59 -3.90 27.62 -2.18
N ASP A 60 -5.08 28.19 -2.36
CA ASP A 60 -6.17 28.17 -1.37
C ASP A 60 -6.73 26.79 -1.10
N LYS A 61 -6.62 25.86 -2.06
CA LYS A 61 -7.17 24.50 -1.95
C LYS A 61 -6.15 23.47 -1.53
N LEU A 62 -4.90 23.87 -1.32
CA LEU A 62 -3.82 22.96 -0.94
C LEU A 62 -3.39 23.23 0.51
N GLN A 63 -2.90 22.18 1.15
CA GLN A 63 -2.30 22.25 2.47
C GLN A 63 -0.88 21.73 2.43
N VAL A 64 -0.01 22.29 3.24
CA VAL A 64 1.34 21.80 3.46
C VAL A 64 1.33 20.96 4.73
N LEU A 65 1.69 19.70 4.60
CA LEU A 65 1.71 18.75 5.69
C LEU A 65 3.15 18.42 6.07
N SER A 66 3.40 18.26 7.37
CA SER A 66 4.60 17.61 7.86
C SER A 66 4.22 16.18 8.23
N VAL A 67 4.84 15.19 7.63
CA VAL A 67 4.49 13.78 7.83
C VAL A 67 5.68 12.97 8.34
N ASP A 68 5.39 12.01 9.21
CA ASP A 68 6.35 11.02 9.69
C ASP A 68 6.04 9.67 9.04
N ALA A 69 6.93 9.25 8.16
CA ALA A 69 6.84 7.98 7.45
C ALA A 69 7.88 6.97 7.92
N GLY A 70 8.39 7.12 9.15
CA GLY A 70 9.37 6.23 9.75
C GLY A 70 10.82 6.73 9.71
N GLY A 71 11.03 7.97 9.32
CA GLY A 71 12.35 8.62 9.29
C GLY A 71 12.24 10.08 9.69
N GLU A 72 13.03 10.94 9.07
CA GLU A 72 12.91 12.38 9.27
C GLU A 72 11.55 12.88 8.75
N PRO A 73 10.94 13.88 9.41
CA PRO A 73 9.71 14.46 8.92
C PRO A 73 9.87 15.01 7.50
N LEU A 74 8.87 14.73 6.65
CA LEU A 74 8.85 15.16 5.26
C LEU A 74 7.73 16.18 5.05
N GLN A 75 7.99 17.13 4.17
CA GLN A 75 7.01 18.12 3.76
C GLN A 75 6.26 17.60 2.54
N VAL A 76 4.93 17.59 2.63
CA VAL A 76 4.05 17.10 1.56
C VAL A 76 2.96 18.12 1.28
N VAL A 77 2.71 18.40 0.01
CA VAL A 77 1.57 19.22 -0.41
C VAL A 77 0.39 18.30 -0.71
N CYS A 78 -0.74 18.56 -0.08
CA CYS A 78 -1.92 17.70 -0.17
C CYS A 78 -3.17 18.52 -0.53
N GLY A 79 -3.94 18.02 -1.50
CA GLY A 79 -5.21 18.61 -1.91
C GLY A 79 -6.44 18.04 -1.24
N ALA A 80 -6.28 17.06 -0.35
CA ALA A 80 -7.41 16.42 0.32
C ALA A 80 -8.03 17.35 1.38
N PRO A 81 -9.35 17.57 1.36
CA PRO A 81 -9.99 18.47 2.32
C PRO A 81 -10.04 17.93 3.75
N ASN A 82 -9.86 16.62 3.91
CA ASN A 82 -9.86 15.97 5.23
C ASN A 82 -8.47 15.84 5.85
N ALA A 83 -7.43 16.36 5.23
CA ALA A 83 -6.08 16.31 5.79
C ALA A 83 -5.98 17.17 7.05
N ARG A 84 -5.49 16.58 8.14
CA ARG A 84 -5.36 17.24 9.44
C ARG A 84 -4.22 16.64 10.25
N ALA A 85 -3.71 17.42 11.20
CA ALA A 85 -2.70 16.94 12.12
C ALA A 85 -3.23 15.79 12.99
N GLY A 86 -2.38 14.82 13.27
CA GLY A 86 -2.70 13.66 14.10
C GLY A 86 -3.32 12.48 13.38
N MET A 87 -3.71 12.63 12.10
CA MET A 87 -4.27 11.51 11.33
C MET A 87 -3.19 10.60 10.78
N LEU A 88 -3.58 9.36 10.49
CA LEU A 88 -2.77 8.43 9.71
C LEU A 88 -3.27 8.42 8.26
N GLY A 89 -2.35 8.35 7.33
CA GLY A 89 -2.67 8.30 5.92
C GLY A 89 -1.65 7.48 5.15
N VAL A 90 -1.97 7.22 3.89
CA VAL A 90 -1.06 6.52 2.99
C VAL A 90 -0.12 7.52 2.35
N PHE A 91 1.18 7.29 2.47
CA PHE A 91 2.22 8.13 1.91
C PHE A 91 2.92 7.42 0.76
N GLY A 92 3.00 8.09 -0.38
CA GLY A 92 3.79 7.65 -1.53
C GLY A 92 5.01 8.56 -1.70
N PRO A 93 6.23 8.02 -1.61
CA PRO A 93 7.43 8.83 -1.80
C PRO A 93 7.56 9.30 -3.27
N ALA A 94 8.43 10.27 -3.49
CA ALA A 94 8.72 10.75 -4.85
C ALA A 94 9.19 9.61 -5.73
N GLY A 95 8.63 9.51 -6.94
CA GLY A 95 8.89 8.41 -7.87
C GLY A 95 7.96 7.22 -7.74
N ALA A 96 7.13 7.14 -6.68
CA ALA A 96 6.13 6.10 -6.56
C ALA A 96 4.99 6.31 -7.57
N VAL A 97 4.52 5.22 -8.16
CA VAL A 97 3.39 5.25 -9.11
C VAL A 97 2.10 4.94 -8.36
N VAL A 98 1.13 5.84 -8.45
CA VAL A 98 -0.22 5.62 -7.90
C VAL A 98 -0.98 4.71 -8.86
N PRO A 99 -1.44 3.54 -8.39
CA PRO A 99 -2.18 2.60 -9.23
C PRO A 99 -3.56 3.13 -9.64
#